data_b75756d465615199e0e76adc241cb7cd
#
_entry.id   b75756d465615199e0e76adc241cb7cd
#
_cell.length_a   1.000
_cell.length_b   1.000
_cell.length_c   1.000
_cell.angle_alpha   90.00
_cell.angle_beta   90.00
_cell.angle_gamma   90.00
#
_symmetry.space_group_name_H-M   'P 1'
#
loop_
_entity.id
_entity.type
_entity.pdbx_description
1 polymer ?
#
loop_
_entity_poly.entity_id
_entity_poly.type
_entity_poly.pdbx_seq_one_letter_code
_entity_poly.pdbx_strand_id
1 'polypeptide(L)'
;RHFIPAEYLPAGQDEYYLRNSQISQPAPKWRHLRADELERLVMNSNTSDNWDEILVTDEFDPKLVKNTDFFGLVRIGRLRNVILQHHDLQIPAGINNSRIVACDIGDDVAIHNVSYMAHYIIGNRCILSNIDEMHTTNYAKFGNGIVKQGEPEKVRVWMDIMNETGCRQVLPFDGMITADAYLWAKYRDDKALQEKLKDITQQRFDARRGYYGVIGDQCVIKNSRILKDVKVGSHCYIKGANKLKNLTINSSPEEPTQIGEGVELVNGIIGYGCHIFYGCKAVRFVLGNNSNLKYGARLINSFLGDNSTISCCEVLNNLIFPAHEQHHNNSFLIAAVVMGQSNMAAGATVGSNHNSRANDNEVQAGRGFWPGLCTSIKHSSRFASFV
;
A
#
# COMPACT_ATOMS: atom_id res chain seq x y z
N ARG A 1 24.18 0.48 7.59
CA ARG A 1 24.66 1.37 8.69
C ARG A 1 24.50 2.87 8.40
N HIS A 2 23.54 3.35 7.65
CA HIS A 2 23.21 4.77 7.45
C HIS A 2 21.83 4.85 6.81
N PHE A 3 20.86 4.14 7.38
CA PHE A 3 19.48 4.19 6.85
C PHE A 3 18.92 5.60 6.89
N ILE A 4 19.15 6.32 7.98
CA ILE A 4 18.79 7.74 8.10
C ILE A 4 20.06 8.57 7.85
N PRO A 5 20.07 9.52 6.89
CA PRO A 5 21.20 10.41 6.71
C PRO A 5 21.49 11.21 7.99
N ALA A 6 22.78 11.41 8.28
CA ALA A 6 23.22 12.00 9.55
C ALA A 6 22.60 13.36 9.88
N GLU A 7 22.33 14.17 8.85
CA GLU A 7 21.71 15.49 8.98
C GLU A 7 20.24 15.44 9.46
N TYR A 8 19.58 14.29 9.36
CA TYR A 8 18.20 14.08 9.82
C TYR A 8 18.10 13.22 11.09
N LEU A 9 19.26 12.83 11.63
CA LEU A 9 19.30 12.03 12.85
C LEU A 9 19.34 12.95 14.07
N PRO A 10 18.34 12.91 14.98
CA PRO A 10 18.36 13.73 16.19
C PRO A 10 19.57 13.42 17.07
N ALA A 11 20.09 14.43 17.75
CA ALA A 11 21.22 14.27 18.67
C ALA A 11 20.92 13.19 19.73
N GLY A 12 21.83 12.24 19.91
CA GLY A 12 21.71 11.14 20.87
C GLY A 12 20.79 10.00 20.46
N GLN A 13 20.27 10.03 19.22
CA GLN A 13 19.49 8.93 18.66
C GLN A 13 20.32 8.10 17.67
N ASP A 14 19.95 6.84 17.51
CA ASP A 14 20.47 5.96 16.47
C ASP A 14 19.51 5.86 15.25
N GLU A 15 19.96 5.19 14.20
CA GLU A 15 19.15 5.01 12.99
C GLU A 15 17.88 4.16 13.18
N TYR A 16 17.71 3.58 14.37
CA TYR A 16 16.57 2.72 14.69
C TYR A 16 15.51 3.39 15.56
N TYR A 17 15.70 4.67 15.93
CA TYR A 17 14.82 5.33 16.89
C TYR A 17 13.35 5.38 16.46
N LEU A 18 13.07 5.61 15.17
CA LEU A 18 11.69 5.58 14.68
C LEU A 18 11.13 4.16 14.59
N ARG A 19 11.94 3.19 14.15
CA ARG A 19 11.56 1.78 14.22
C ARG A 19 11.16 1.39 15.64
N ASN A 20 11.94 1.81 16.63
CA ASN A 20 11.64 1.52 18.03
C ASN A 20 10.32 2.14 18.50
N SER A 21 9.92 3.28 17.94
CA SER A 21 8.63 3.91 18.23
C SER A 21 7.43 3.21 17.57
N GLN A 22 7.66 2.37 16.56
CA GLN A 22 6.62 1.63 15.85
C GLN A 22 6.28 0.28 16.51
N ILE A 23 7.05 -0.16 17.49
CA ILE A 23 6.84 -1.44 18.17
C ILE A 23 5.65 -1.34 19.12
N SER A 24 4.79 -2.35 19.07
CA SER A 24 3.66 -2.47 20.00
C SER A 24 4.14 -2.58 21.44
N GLN A 25 3.40 -1.96 22.35
CA GLN A 25 3.71 -2.04 23.79
C GLN A 25 2.82 -3.11 24.48
N PRO A 26 3.35 -3.91 25.43
CA PRO A 26 4.76 -3.92 25.87
C PRO A 26 5.69 -4.49 24.81
N ALA A 27 6.88 -3.88 24.65
CA ALA A 27 7.88 -4.36 23.73
C ALA A 27 8.39 -5.76 24.15
N PRO A 28 8.72 -6.64 23.19
CA PRO A 28 9.37 -7.91 23.48
C PRO A 28 10.69 -7.72 24.25
N LYS A 29 11.00 -8.66 25.13
CA LYS A 29 12.28 -8.66 25.82
C LYS A 29 13.33 -9.29 24.92
N TRP A 30 14.16 -8.45 24.34
CA TRP A 30 15.25 -8.85 23.46
C TRP A 30 16.51 -9.17 24.27
N ARG A 31 17.25 -10.18 23.84
CA ARG A 31 18.56 -10.55 24.36
C ARG A 31 19.51 -10.95 23.22
N HIS A 32 20.80 -10.92 23.48
CA HIS A 32 21.79 -11.45 22.55
C HIS A 32 21.68 -12.98 22.44
N LEU A 33 22.22 -13.51 21.36
CA LEU A 33 22.36 -14.94 21.13
C LEU A 33 23.23 -15.58 22.22
N ARG A 34 22.87 -16.77 22.66
CA ARG A 34 23.73 -17.63 23.44
C ARG A 34 24.75 -18.31 22.53
N ALA A 35 25.87 -18.79 23.10
CA ALA A 35 26.92 -19.44 22.31
C ALA A 35 26.43 -20.69 21.56
N ASP A 36 25.58 -21.49 22.18
CA ASP A 36 24.99 -22.69 21.57
C ASP A 36 23.99 -22.34 20.44
N GLU A 37 23.27 -21.23 20.56
CA GLU A 37 22.39 -20.72 19.51
C GLU A 37 23.20 -20.22 18.31
N LEU A 38 24.25 -19.46 18.57
CA LEU A 38 25.16 -18.99 17.52
C LEU A 38 25.83 -20.16 16.78
N GLU A 39 26.37 -21.14 17.50
CA GLU A 39 26.92 -22.34 16.89
C GLU A 39 25.91 -23.04 15.97
N ARG A 40 24.66 -23.20 16.46
CA ARG A 40 23.62 -23.83 15.69
C ARG A 40 23.27 -23.02 14.43
N LEU A 41 23.20 -21.70 14.51
CA LEU A 41 22.94 -20.83 13.36
C LEU A 41 24.04 -20.97 12.29
N VAL A 42 25.29 -20.97 12.69
CA VAL A 42 26.44 -21.17 11.78
C VAL A 42 26.40 -22.56 11.14
N MET A 43 26.13 -23.59 11.92
CA MET A 43 25.99 -24.97 11.42
C MET A 43 24.84 -25.11 10.42
N ASN A 44 23.77 -24.30 10.53
CA ASN A 44 22.65 -24.26 9.60
C ASN A 44 22.92 -23.36 8.39
N SER A 45 24.18 -22.98 8.13
CA SER A 45 24.63 -22.14 7.02
C SER A 45 24.05 -20.72 7.03
N ASN A 46 23.77 -20.18 8.21
CA ASN A 46 23.43 -18.77 8.32
C ASN A 46 24.69 -17.92 8.42
N THR A 47 24.62 -16.68 7.95
CA THR A 47 25.71 -15.70 8.03
C THR A 47 25.23 -14.39 8.63
N SER A 48 26.15 -13.63 9.22
CA SER A 48 25.92 -12.26 9.68
C SER A 48 27.20 -11.44 9.56
N ASP A 49 27.07 -10.17 9.24
CA ASP A 49 28.17 -9.21 9.31
C ASP A 49 28.53 -8.85 10.77
N ASN A 50 27.56 -8.97 11.67
CA ASN A 50 27.77 -8.79 13.12
C ASN A 50 26.72 -9.57 13.92
N TRP A 51 27.12 -10.68 14.54
CA TRP A 51 26.23 -11.50 15.34
C TRP A 51 25.70 -10.81 16.59
N ASP A 52 26.38 -9.78 17.10
CA ASP A 52 25.91 -9.00 18.25
C ASP A 52 24.70 -8.11 17.91
N GLU A 53 24.43 -7.88 16.62
CA GLU A 53 23.25 -7.18 16.13
C GLU A 53 22.05 -8.11 15.87
N ILE A 54 22.18 -9.41 16.15
CA ILE A 54 21.07 -10.36 16.09
C ILE A 54 20.51 -10.58 17.49
N LEU A 55 19.32 -10.03 17.73
CA LEU A 55 18.65 -10.13 19.03
C LEU A 55 17.47 -11.08 18.93
N VAL A 56 17.25 -11.86 19.97
CA VAL A 56 16.19 -12.88 20.00
C VAL A 56 15.43 -12.82 21.31
N THR A 57 14.24 -13.42 21.34
CA THR A 57 13.50 -13.66 22.58
C THR A 57 13.90 -14.99 23.25
N ASP A 58 13.43 -15.25 24.45
CA ASP A 58 13.78 -16.48 25.19
C ASP A 58 13.29 -17.77 24.52
N GLU A 59 12.16 -17.71 23.81
CA GLU A 59 11.57 -18.85 23.09
C GLU A 59 12.03 -18.94 21.61
N PHE A 60 13.22 -18.49 21.31
CA PHE A 60 13.82 -18.61 19.98
C PHE A 60 14.47 -19.99 19.79
N ASP A 61 14.07 -20.73 18.73
CA ASP A 61 14.70 -21.99 18.34
C ASP A 61 15.59 -21.79 17.10
N PRO A 62 16.94 -21.79 17.24
CA PRO A 62 17.86 -21.58 16.12
C PRO A 62 17.82 -22.69 15.08
N LYS A 63 17.25 -23.87 15.39
CA LYS A 63 17.10 -24.98 14.41
C LYS A 63 16.15 -24.63 13.27
N LEU A 64 15.29 -23.65 13.49
CA LEU A 64 14.28 -23.21 12.50
C LEU A 64 14.80 -22.11 11.56
N VAL A 65 16.07 -21.70 11.71
CA VAL A 65 16.70 -20.70 10.86
C VAL A 65 17.82 -21.35 10.06
N LYS A 66 17.73 -21.30 8.71
CA LYS A 66 18.64 -22.01 7.81
C LYS A 66 18.95 -21.19 6.58
N ASN A 67 20.22 -21.24 6.16
CA ASN A 67 20.69 -20.66 4.90
C ASN A 67 20.20 -19.22 4.69
N THR A 68 20.38 -18.37 5.69
CA THR A 68 19.91 -16.99 5.71
C THR A 68 21.06 -16.03 6.03
N ASP A 69 21.14 -14.94 5.27
CA ASP A 69 22.12 -13.87 5.50
C ASP A 69 21.46 -12.74 6.30
N PHE A 70 22.09 -12.36 7.41
CA PHE A 70 21.61 -11.26 8.27
C PHE A 70 22.58 -10.07 8.22
N PHE A 71 22.05 -8.86 8.11
CA PHE A 71 22.80 -7.62 8.12
C PHE A 71 22.14 -6.57 9.01
N GLY A 72 22.96 -5.83 9.79
CA GLY A 72 22.49 -4.81 10.71
C GLY A 72 21.63 -5.38 11.82
N LEU A 73 20.96 -4.51 12.57
CA LEU A 73 20.18 -4.92 13.74
C LEU A 73 18.89 -5.66 13.32
N VAL A 74 18.88 -6.98 13.50
CA VAL A 74 17.70 -7.84 13.29
C VAL A 74 17.20 -8.36 14.63
N ARG A 75 15.90 -8.24 14.88
CA ARG A 75 15.26 -8.75 16.09
C ARG A 75 14.25 -9.82 15.71
N ILE A 76 14.34 -10.99 16.34
CA ILE A 76 13.50 -12.15 16.03
C ILE A 76 12.70 -12.52 17.28
N GLY A 77 11.39 -12.53 17.14
CA GLY A 77 10.45 -12.94 18.19
C GLY A 77 10.54 -14.42 18.54
N ARG A 78 9.56 -14.92 19.23
CA ARG A 78 9.42 -16.33 19.53
C ARG A 78 9.33 -17.13 18.23
N LEU A 79 10.12 -18.21 18.15
CA LEU A 79 10.12 -19.07 16.98
C LEU A 79 10.06 -20.54 17.42
N ARG A 80 8.91 -21.18 17.23
CA ARG A 80 8.61 -22.54 17.64
C ARG A 80 8.36 -23.44 16.43
N ASN A 81 8.54 -24.74 16.61
CA ASN A 81 8.21 -25.73 15.58
C ASN A 81 6.70 -25.93 15.48
N VAL A 82 6.03 -25.00 14.79
CA VAL A 82 4.58 -25.01 14.53
C VAL A 82 4.32 -24.95 13.02
N ILE A 83 3.19 -25.46 12.59
CA ILE A 83 2.74 -25.34 11.20
C ILE A 83 1.75 -24.18 11.11
N LEU A 84 2.02 -23.25 10.20
CA LEU A 84 1.07 -22.22 9.81
C LEU A 84 0.22 -22.72 8.66
N GLN A 85 -1.06 -22.37 8.66
CA GLN A 85 -2.00 -22.77 7.65
C GLN A 85 -2.73 -21.56 7.07
N HIS A 86 -2.85 -21.54 5.75
CA HIS A 86 -3.69 -20.60 5.02
C HIS A 86 -4.33 -21.33 3.83
N HIS A 87 -5.64 -21.54 3.88
CA HIS A 87 -6.36 -22.46 2.96
C HIS A 87 -5.68 -23.84 2.93
N ASP A 88 -5.29 -24.30 1.76
CA ASP A 88 -4.60 -25.57 1.55
C ASP A 88 -3.09 -25.51 1.80
N LEU A 89 -2.54 -24.30 1.97
CA LEU A 89 -1.12 -24.14 2.25
C LEU A 89 -0.84 -24.46 3.72
N GLN A 90 0.04 -25.42 3.95
CA GLN A 90 0.62 -25.71 5.26
C GLN A 90 2.12 -25.50 5.17
N ILE A 91 2.67 -24.65 6.02
CA ILE A 91 4.08 -24.28 5.98
C ILE A 91 4.64 -24.21 7.41
N PRO A 92 5.80 -24.83 7.67
CA PRO A 92 6.42 -24.74 8.99
C PRO A 92 6.91 -23.32 9.27
N ALA A 93 6.74 -22.87 10.51
CA ALA A 93 7.41 -21.66 10.98
C ALA A 93 8.91 -21.81 10.88
N GLY A 94 9.59 -20.72 10.60
CA GLY A 94 11.05 -20.69 10.43
C GLY A 94 11.47 -19.65 9.40
N ILE A 95 12.78 -19.44 9.30
CA ILE A 95 13.39 -18.48 8.37
C ILE A 95 14.39 -19.26 7.51
N ASN A 96 14.13 -19.33 6.20
CA ASN A 96 14.92 -20.17 5.31
C ASN A 96 15.25 -19.46 3.99
N ASN A 97 16.48 -19.66 3.50
CA ASN A 97 16.91 -19.22 2.16
C ASN A 97 16.60 -17.74 1.89
N SER A 98 16.95 -16.86 2.82
CA SER A 98 16.54 -15.46 2.76
C SER A 98 17.70 -14.51 3.05
N ARG A 99 17.57 -13.26 2.62
CA ARG A 99 18.46 -12.18 3.03
C ARG A 99 17.68 -11.12 3.77
N ILE A 100 18.06 -10.84 5.01
CA ILE A 100 17.33 -9.97 5.93
C ILE A 100 18.25 -8.86 6.44
N VAL A 101 17.82 -7.62 6.24
CA VAL A 101 18.59 -6.41 6.57
C VAL A 101 17.79 -5.53 7.52
N ALA A 102 18.26 -5.38 8.74
CA ALA A 102 17.70 -4.46 9.74
C ALA A 102 16.16 -4.56 9.85
N CYS A 103 15.64 -5.73 10.19
CA CYS A 103 14.21 -5.99 10.34
C CYS A 103 13.83 -6.41 11.76
N ASP A 104 12.59 -6.15 12.13
CA ASP A 104 11.94 -6.78 13.28
C ASP A 104 11.00 -7.88 12.79
N ILE A 105 11.10 -9.04 13.37
CA ILE A 105 10.35 -10.23 12.98
C ILE A 105 9.54 -10.70 14.18
N GLY A 106 8.24 -10.80 14.00
CA GLY A 106 7.30 -11.23 15.02
C GLY A 106 7.37 -12.73 15.36
N ASP A 107 6.40 -13.17 16.14
CA ASP A 107 6.35 -14.53 16.66
C ASP A 107 5.88 -15.54 15.61
N ASP A 108 6.50 -16.74 15.66
CA ASP A 108 6.08 -17.92 14.89
C ASP A 108 5.81 -17.63 13.40
N VAL A 109 6.71 -16.88 12.75
CA VAL A 109 6.61 -16.55 11.33
C VAL A 109 7.17 -17.66 10.42
N ALA A 110 6.73 -17.71 9.18
CA ALA A 110 7.35 -18.48 8.12
C ALA A 110 7.88 -17.51 7.04
N ILE A 111 9.21 -17.37 6.96
CA ILE A 111 9.89 -16.54 5.96
C ILE A 111 10.75 -17.47 5.11
N HIS A 112 10.28 -17.79 3.91
CA HIS A 112 10.91 -18.80 3.06
C HIS A 112 11.20 -18.24 1.66
N ASN A 113 12.44 -18.31 1.22
CA ASN A 113 12.85 -17.87 -0.12
C ASN A 113 12.52 -16.39 -0.38
N VAL A 114 12.86 -15.52 0.55
CA VAL A 114 12.78 -14.06 0.37
C VAL A 114 14.16 -13.57 -0.04
N SER A 115 14.34 -13.27 -1.32
CA SER A 115 15.68 -12.96 -1.87
C SER A 115 16.29 -11.71 -1.26
N TYR A 116 15.45 -10.72 -0.93
CA TYR A 116 15.91 -9.51 -0.23
C TYR A 116 14.77 -8.88 0.58
N MET A 117 14.96 -8.72 1.88
CA MET A 117 14.04 -8.02 2.77
C MET A 117 14.82 -7.02 3.64
N ALA A 118 14.42 -5.74 3.59
CA ALA A 118 15.11 -4.68 4.33
C ALA A 118 14.14 -3.65 4.93
N HIS A 119 14.40 -3.26 6.19
CA HIS A 119 13.71 -2.19 6.89
C HIS A 119 12.19 -2.42 7.00
N TYR A 120 11.82 -3.62 7.45
CA TYR A 120 10.44 -4.01 7.74
C TYR A 120 10.25 -4.44 9.19
N ILE A 121 9.05 -4.21 9.68
CA ILE A 121 8.52 -4.80 10.91
C ILE A 121 7.45 -5.80 10.48
N ILE A 122 7.71 -7.08 10.73
CA ILE A 122 6.82 -8.20 10.38
C ILE A 122 6.04 -8.60 11.63
N GLY A 123 4.73 -8.65 11.51
CA GLY A 123 3.83 -9.10 12.58
C GLY A 123 3.91 -10.60 12.86
N ASN A 124 3.12 -11.04 13.82
CA ASN A 124 3.10 -12.41 14.29
C ASN A 124 2.41 -13.35 13.29
N ARG A 125 2.89 -14.59 13.21
CA ARG A 125 2.29 -15.67 12.41
C ARG A 125 2.10 -15.33 10.93
N CYS A 126 2.97 -14.45 10.38
CA CYS A 126 3.00 -14.13 8.97
C CYS A 126 3.63 -15.24 8.14
N ILE A 127 3.15 -15.40 6.92
CA ILE A 127 3.74 -16.27 5.89
C ILE A 127 4.27 -15.37 4.77
N LEU A 128 5.59 -15.31 4.62
CA LEU A 128 6.28 -14.61 3.52
C LEU A 128 7.04 -15.66 2.71
N SER A 129 6.64 -15.90 1.46
CA SER A 129 7.21 -16.99 0.67
C SER A 129 7.42 -16.60 -0.78
N ASN A 130 8.61 -16.87 -1.31
CA ASN A 130 8.97 -16.60 -2.70
C ASN A 130 8.74 -15.13 -3.07
N ILE A 131 9.47 -14.23 -2.44
CA ILE A 131 9.44 -12.78 -2.70
C ILE A 131 10.81 -12.35 -3.22
N ASP A 132 10.85 -11.67 -4.37
CA ASP A 132 12.12 -11.24 -4.95
C ASP A 132 12.72 -10.08 -4.15
N GLU A 133 11.93 -9.03 -3.91
CA GLU A 133 12.40 -7.80 -3.26
C GLU A 133 11.32 -7.18 -2.36
N MET A 134 11.68 -6.93 -1.11
CA MET A 134 10.81 -6.27 -0.13
C MET A 134 11.64 -5.29 0.69
N HIS A 135 11.50 -3.97 0.43
CA HIS A 135 12.29 -3.00 1.18
C HIS A 135 11.57 -1.68 1.39
N THR A 136 11.99 -0.96 2.42
CA THR A 136 11.50 0.38 2.75
C THR A 136 12.65 1.38 2.70
N THR A 137 12.42 2.53 2.06
CA THR A 137 13.36 3.64 2.03
C THR A 137 13.19 4.54 3.26
N ASN A 138 14.23 5.31 3.62
CA ASN A 138 14.12 6.22 4.76
C ASN A 138 13.10 7.36 4.55
N TYR A 139 12.71 7.61 3.31
CA TYR A 139 11.73 8.64 2.94
C TYR A 139 10.36 8.07 2.55
N ALA A 140 10.06 6.86 2.94
CA ALA A 140 8.79 6.20 2.65
C ALA A 140 7.60 7.01 3.19
N LYS A 141 6.57 7.18 2.36
CA LYS A 141 5.34 7.95 2.66
C LYS A 141 4.10 7.06 2.68
N PHE A 142 4.25 5.81 2.24
CA PHE A 142 3.18 4.81 2.22
C PHE A 142 1.91 5.29 1.51
N GLY A 143 2.08 6.03 0.39
CA GLY A 143 0.95 6.55 -0.39
C GLY A 143 0.41 7.90 0.06
N ASN A 144 0.81 8.40 1.22
CA ASN A 144 0.35 9.70 1.73
C ASN A 144 0.98 10.88 0.97
N GLY A 145 0.20 11.91 0.69
CA GLY A 145 0.59 13.08 -0.08
C GLY A 145 1.47 14.09 0.67
N ILE A 146 2.48 13.59 1.40
CA ILE A 146 3.41 14.40 2.19
C ILE A 146 4.80 14.42 1.56
N VAL A 147 5.66 15.30 2.06
CA VAL A 147 7.10 15.26 1.83
C VAL A 147 7.81 15.00 3.15
N LYS A 148 8.93 14.28 3.09
CA LYS A 148 9.79 14.03 4.23
C LYS A 148 10.83 15.14 4.37
N GLN A 149 11.42 15.26 5.56
CA GLN A 149 12.46 16.25 5.84
C GLN A 149 13.53 16.27 4.75
N GLY A 150 13.84 17.47 4.24
CA GLY A 150 14.86 17.71 3.20
C GLY A 150 14.44 17.31 1.78
N GLU A 151 13.23 16.81 1.57
CA GLU A 151 12.74 16.55 0.21
C GLU A 151 12.19 17.81 -0.45
N PRO A 152 12.47 18.02 -1.75
CA PRO A 152 11.88 19.11 -2.49
C PRO A 152 10.39 18.88 -2.76
N GLU A 153 9.61 19.93 -2.84
CA GLU A 153 8.16 19.88 -3.09
C GLU A 153 7.79 19.07 -4.36
N LYS A 154 8.65 19.07 -5.38
CA LYS A 154 8.43 18.35 -6.65
C LYS A 154 8.26 16.84 -6.51
N VAL A 155 8.67 16.22 -5.39
CA VAL A 155 8.51 14.77 -5.16
C VAL A 155 7.16 14.44 -4.53
N ARG A 156 6.38 15.44 -4.11
CA ARG A 156 5.03 15.25 -3.58
C ARG A 156 4.14 14.65 -4.66
N VAL A 157 3.43 13.60 -4.31
CA VAL A 157 2.54 12.92 -5.25
C VAL A 157 1.14 13.50 -5.14
N TRP A 158 0.77 14.22 -6.17
CA TRP A 158 -0.57 14.75 -6.37
C TRP A 158 -1.41 13.78 -7.20
N MET A 159 -2.69 13.72 -6.93
CA MET A 159 -3.67 12.97 -7.71
C MET A 159 -4.56 13.95 -8.47
N ASP A 160 -4.53 13.92 -9.78
CA ASP A 160 -5.34 14.78 -10.65
C ASP A 160 -6.70 14.14 -10.88
N ILE A 161 -7.72 14.62 -10.19
CA ILE A 161 -9.08 14.10 -10.32
C ILE A 161 -10.00 15.07 -11.08
N MET A 162 -11.13 14.57 -11.59
CA MET A 162 -12.19 15.31 -12.28
C MET A 162 -11.80 15.99 -13.60
N ASN A 163 -10.51 16.11 -13.92
CA ASN A 163 -10.05 16.84 -15.10
C ASN A 163 -8.73 16.30 -15.62
N GLU A 164 -8.62 16.00 -16.90
CA GLU A 164 -7.39 15.52 -17.53
C GLU A 164 -6.31 16.58 -17.68
N THR A 165 -6.67 17.85 -17.72
CA THR A 165 -5.72 18.97 -17.90
C THR A 165 -5.09 19.44 -16.61
N GLY A 166 -5.43 18.80 -15.47
CA GLY A 166 -5.00 19.20 -14.15
C GLY A 166 -5.91 20.27 -13.53
N CYS A 167 -5.37 21.03 -12.58
CA CYS A 167 -6.07 22.08 -11.83
C CYS A 167 -7.08 21.60 -10.78
N ARG A 168 -7.30 20.30 -10.64
CA ARG A 168 -8.11 19.71 -9.57
C ARG A 168 -7.32 18.66 -8.80
N GLN A 169 -6.15 19.05 -8.38
CA GLN A 169 -5.23 18.17 -7.67
C GLN A 169 -5.63 18.00 -6.23
N VAL A 170 -5.50 16.77 -5.71
CA VAL A 170 -5.68 16.47 -4.30
C VAL A 170 -4.47 15.73 -3.75
N LEU A 171 -4.22 15.88 -2.47
CA LEU A 171 -3.21 15.11 -1.75
C LEU A 171 -3.89 13.96 -1.03
N PRO A 172 -3.68 12.72 -1.47
CA PRO A 172 -4.26 11.58 -0.81
C PRO A 172 -3.64 11.38 0.58
N PHE A 173 -4.42 10.85 1.49
CA PHE A 173 -3.97 10.44 2.82
C PHE A 173 -4.77 9.25 3.33
N ASP A 174 -4.17 8.47 4.20
CA ASP A 174 -4.84 7.33 4.83
C ASP A 174 -6.01 7.82 5.70
N GLY A 175 -7.20 7.26 5.43
CA GLY A 175 -8.46 7.70 6.03
C GLY A 175 -9.19 8.82 5.27
N MET A 176 -8.74 9.19 4.06
CA MET A 176 -9.44 10.15 3.19
C MET A 176 -10.76 9.56 2.69
N ILE A 177 -11.83 10.34 2.76
CA ILE A 177 -13.13 9.99 2.18
C ILE A 177 -13.41 10.81 0.92
N THR A 178 -14.40 10.40 0.13
CA THR A 178 -14.75 11.09 -1.14
C THR A 178 -15.15 12.54 -0.93
N ALA A 179 -15.76 12.88 0.21
CA ALA A 179 -16.12 14.26 0.54
C ALA A 179 -14.87 15.15 0.73
N ASP A 180 -13.80 14.64 1.31
CA ASP A 180 -12.54 15.39 1.43
C ASP A 180 -11.98 15.73 0.04
N ALA A 181 -11.92 14.74 -0.85
CA ALA A 181 -11.46 14.93 -2.21
C ALA A 181 -12.35 15.91 -3.01
N TYR A 182 -13.65 15.88 -2.75
CA TYR A 182 -14.59 16.82 -3.35
C TYR A 182 -14.33 18.26 -2.93
N LEU A 183 -14.06 18.51 -1.66
CA LEU A 183 -13.70 19.86 -1.17
C LEU A 183 -12.43 20.37 -1.85
N TRP A 184 -11.38 19.56 -1.96
CA TRP A 184 -10.16 19.88 -2.68
C TRP A 184 -10.46 20.30 -4.14
N ALA A 185 -11.14 19.45 -4.86
CA ALA A 185 -11.36 19.61 -6.29
C ALA A 185 -12.36 20.71 -6.62
N LYS A 186 -13.44 20.82 -5.85
CA LYS A 186 -14.52 21.77 -6.12
C LYS A 186 -14.12 23.22 -5.83
N TYR A 187 -13.40 23.43 -4.75
CA TYR A 187 -12.98 24.77 -4.30
C TYR A 187 -11.54 25.09 -4.68
N ARG A 188 -11.08 24.65 -5.83
CA ARG A 188 -9.71 24.83 -6.34
C ARG A 188 -9.27 26.29 -6.48
N ASP A 189 -10.19 27.21 -6.68
CA ASP A 189 -9.90 28.64 -6.85
C ASP A 189 -9.68 29.35 -5.53
N ASP A 190 -10.09 28.76 -4.42
CA ASP A 190 -9.82 29.25 -3.07
C ASP A 190 -8.41 28.86 -2.65
N LYS A 191 -7.45 29.73 -2.95
CA LYS A 191 -6.02 29.47 -2.67
C LYS A 191 -5.73 29.32 -1.17
N ALA A 192 -6.45 30.06 -0.33
CA ALA A 192 -6.28 29.97 1.12
C ALA A 192 -6.75 28.59 1.64
N LEU A 193 -7.87 28.10 1.15
CA LEU A 193 -8.36 26.75 1.46
C LEU A 193 -7.38 25.68 0.97
N GLN A 194 -6.87 25.80 -0.27
CA GLN A 194 -5.93 24.82 -0.83
C GLN A 194 -4.65 24.71 0.01
N GLU A 195 -4.05 25.84 0.38
CA GLU A 195 -2.86 25.83 1.26
C GLU A 195 -3.19 25.24 2.65
N LYS A 196 -4.35 25.58 3.22
CA LYS A 196 -4.80 25.02 4.49
C LYS A 196 -4.96 23.50 4.45
N LEU A 197 -5.56 22.97 3.40
CA LEU A 197 -5.74 21.52 3.21
C LEU A 197 -4.39 20.81 3.02
N LYS A 198 -3.47 21.43 2.28
CA LYS A 198 -2.10 20.93 2.12
C LYS A 198 -1.36 20.88 3.48
N ASP A 199 -1.45 21.93 4.27
CA ASP A 199 -0.83 21.97 5.60
C ASP A 199 -1.41 20.91 6.53
N ILE A 200 -2.74 20.75 6.55
CA ILE A 200 -3.42 19.70 7.33
C ILE A 200 -2.92 18.31 6.92
N THR A 201 -2.81 18.05 5.62
CA THR A 201 -2.31 16.77 5.11
C THR A 201 -0.86 16.55 5.53
N GLN A 202 -0.01 17.57 5.40
CA GLN A 202 1.40 17.49 5.79
C GLN A 202 1.58 17.23 7.29
N GLN A 203 0.77 17.88 8.13
CA GLN A 203 0.86 17.76 9.60
C GLN A 203 0.25 16.46 10.14
N ARG A 204 -0.62 15.82 9.37
CA ARG A 204 -1.29 14.56 9.78
C ARG A 204 -0.30 13.40 9.94
N PHE A 205 0.80 13.41 9.21
CA PHE A 205 1.80 12.35 9.20
C PHE A 205 3.18 12.91 9.55
N ASP A 206 3.95 12.10 10.27
CA ASP A 206 5.29 12.50 10.67
C ASP A 206 6.22 12.66 9.47
N ALA A 207 6.82 13.83 9.33
CA ALA A 207 7.74 14.15 8.26
C ALA A 207 9.17 13.62 8.48
N ARG A 208 9.49 13.10 9.67
CA ARG A 208 10.83 12.55 9.95
C ARG A 208 11.13 11.36 9.05
N ARG A 209 12.41 11.19 8.72
CA ARG A 209 12.90 10.07 7.92
C ARG A 209 13.21 8.86 8.80
N GLY A 210 12.97 7.65 8.27
CA GLY A 210 13.39 6.41 8.91
C GLY A 210 12.27 5.52 9.44
N TYR A 211 11.01 5.80 9.08
CA TYR A 211 9.92 4.86 9.34
C TYR A 211 10.09 3.58 8.52
N TYR A 212 9.88 2.46 9.17
CA TYR A 212 9.91 1.14 8.54
C TYR A 212 8.56 0.79 7.92
N GLY A 213 8.59 -0.02 6.88
CA GLY A 213 7.41 -0.71 6.40
C GLY A 213 6.87 -1.66 7.46
N VAL A 214 5.58 -1.88 7.45
CA VAL A 214 4.91 -2.76 8.43
C VAL A 214 4.08 -3.78 7.69
N ILE A 215 4.22 -5.03 8.07
CA ILE A 215 3.30 -6.11 7.73
C ILE A 215 2.59 -6.52 9.02
N GLY A 216 1.28 -6.33 9.08
CA GLY A 216 0.46 -6.67 10.24
C GLY A 216 0.42 -8.18 10.51
N ASP A 217 -0.22 -8.57 11.61
CA ASP A 217 -0.30 -9.96 12.05
C ASP A 217 -1.05 -10.84 11.04
N GLN A 218 -0.66 -12.11 10.96
CA GLN A 218 -1.33 -13.15 10.17
C GLN A 218 -1.51 -12.80 8.69
N CYS A 219 -0.61 -11.98 8.14
CA CYS A 219 -0.56 -11.72 6.71
C CYS A 219 0.07 -12.90 5.95
N VAL A 220 -0.40 -13.12 4.74
CA VAL A 220 0.18 -14.09 3.81
C VAL A 220 0.60 -13.36 2.54
N ILE A 221 1.90 -13.34 2.26
CA ILE A 221 2.47 -12.73 1.05
C ILE A 221 3.29 -13.79 0.35
N LYS A 222 2.89 -14.19 -0.86
CA LYS A 222 3.58 -15.23 -1.59
C LYS A 222 3.70 -14.97 -3.08
N ASN A 223 4.78 -15.50 -3.67
CA ASN A 223 5.02 -15.45 -5.11
C ASN A 223 4.94 -14.04 -5.69
N SER A 224 5.46 -13.03 -4.97
CA SER A 224 5.38 -11.63 -5.34
C SER A 224 6.76 -11.08 -5.67
N ARG A 225 6.83 -10.11 -6.60
CA ARG A 225 8.12 -9.64 -7.07
C ARG A 225 8.65 -8.46 -6.24
N ILE A 226 7.96 -7.32 -6.25
CA ILE A 226 8.47 -6.10 -5.63
C ILE A 226 7.44 -5.51 -4.66
N LEU A 227 7.86 -5.36 -3.40
CA LEU A 227 7.16 -4.58 -2.36
C LEU A 227 8.09 -3.47 -1.87
N LYS A 228 7.83 -2.23 -2.27
CA LYS A 228 8.68 -1.08 -1.90
C LYS A 228 7.88 0.02 -1.22
N ASP A 229 8.29 0.42 -0.01
CA ASP A 229 7.60 1.47 0.75
C ASP A 229 6.11 1.15 0.98
N VAL A 230 5.83 -0.06 1.45
CA VAL A 230 4.46 -0.56 1.64
C VAL A 230 4.17 -0.80 3.12
N LYS A 231 3.00 -0.34 3.56
CA LYS A 231 2.43 -0.63 4.88
C LYS A 231 1.18 -1.47 4.68
N VAL A 232 1.10 -2.61 5.36
CA VAL A 232 0.02 -3.60 5.22
C VAL A 232 -0.62 -3.85 6.59
N GLY A 233 -1.92 -3.77 6.65
CA GLY A 233 -2.73 -4.14 7.82
C GLY A 233 -2.77 -5.65 8.04
N SER A 234 -3.28 -6.08 9.20
CA SER A 234 -3.33 -7.50 9.58
C SER A 234 -4.29 -8.33 8.69
N HIS A 235 -4.04 -9.64 8.60
CA HIS A 235 -4.86 -10.58 7.85
C HIS A 235 -4.96 -10.29 6.34
N CYS A 236 -4.03 -9.56 5.78
CA CYS A 236 -3.97 -9.30 4.33
C CYS A 236 -3.42 -10.51 3.58
N TYR A 237 -4.01 -10.79 2.42
CA TYR A 237 -3.52 -11.83 1.52
C TYR A 237 -3.02 -11.24 0.21
N ILE A 238 -1.73 -11.41 -0.08
CA ILE A 238 -1.08 -10.94 -1.32
C ILE A 238 -0.45 -12.15 -2.02
N LYS A 239 -0.88 -12.41 -3.24
CA LYS A 239 -0.38 -13.54 -4.03
C LYS A 239 -0.07 -13.13 -5.46
N GLY A 240 1.18 -13.32 -5.89
CA GLY A 240 1.55 -13.13 -7.29
C GLY A 240 1.55 -11.69 -7.78
N ALA A 241 1.67 -10.71 -6.88
CA ALA A 241 1.74 -9.31 -7.27
C ALA A 241 3.08 -9.00 -7.97
N ASN A 242 3.03 -8.26 -9.09
CA ASN A 242 4.22 -7.86 -9.82
C ASN A 242 4.92 -6.68 -9.14
N LYS A 243 4.16 -5.67 -8.72
CA LYS A 243 4.73 -4.45 -8.12
C LYS A 243 3.76 -3.77 -7.19
N LEU A 244 4.17 -3.60 -5.95
CA LEU A 244 3.49 -2.79 -4.95
C LEU A 244 4.47 -1.72 -4.47
N LYS A 245 4.17 -0.44 -4.73
CA LYS A 245 5.11 0.64 -4.40
C LYS A 245 4.40 1.87 -3.84
N ASN A 246 4.91 2.35 -2.70
CA ASN A 246 4.40 3.54 -2.01
C ASN A 246 2.90 3.43 -1.74
N LEU A 247 2.52 2.47 -0.87
CA LEU A 247 1.14 2.10 -0.59
C LEU A 247 0.87 1.99 0.91
N THR A 248 -0.33 2.37 1.30
CA THR A 248 -0.99 1.87 2.50
C THR A 248 -2.09 0.88 2.06
N ILE A 249 -2.03 -0.34 2.57
CA ILE A 249 -3.02 -1.39 2.33
C ILE A 249 -3.69 -1.67 3.67
N ASN A 250 -4.88 -1.12 3.87
CA ASN A 250 -5.65 -1.37 5.08
C ASN A 250 -6.28 -2.76 5.02
N SER A 251 -6.21 -3.47 6.13
CA SER A 251 -6.74 -4.81 6.28
C SER A 251 -6.92 -5.13 7.75
N SER A 252 -7.95 -5.88 8.07
CA SER A 252 -8.24 -6.35 9.43
C SER A 252 -8.83 -7.77 9.41
N PRO A 253 -8.94 -8.43 10.56
CA PRO A 253 -9.62 -9.75 10.62
C PRO A 253 -11.06 -9.71 10.12
N GLU A 254 -11.77 -8.61 10.38
CA GLU A 254 -13.18 -8.43 10.00
C GLU A 254 -13.33 -8.07 8.52
N GLU A 255 -12.40 -7.30 7.99
CA GLU A 255 -12.41 -6.81 6.62
C GLU A 255 -11.03 -7.03 5.97
N PRO A 256 -10.67 -8.28 5.67
CA PRO A 256 -9.37 -8.61 5.08
C PRO A 256 -9.29 -8.16 3.62
N THR A 257 -8.18 -7.52 3.28
CA THR A 257 -7.88 -7.11 1.90
C THR A 257 -7.08 -8.18 1.18
N GLN A 258 -7.37 -8.38 -0.11
CA GLN A 258 -6.71 -9.37 -0.95
C GLN A 258 -6.18 -8.75 -2.25
N ILE A 259 -4.94 -9.08 -2.59
CA ILE A 259 -4.29 -8.64 -3.83
C ILE A 259 -3.76 -9.88 -4.56
N GLY A 260 -4.16 -10.04 -5.81
CA GLY A 260 -3.88 -11.24 -6.61
C GLY A 260 -2.83 -11.07 -7.69
N GLU A 261 -2.82 -12.00 -8.59
CA GLU A 261 -1.77 -12.22 -9.58
C GLU A 261 -1.68 -11.11 -10.63
N GLY A 262 -0.46 -10.74 -10.98
CA GLY A 262 -0.15 -9.79 -12.04
C GLY A 262 -0.47 -8.33 -11.72
N VAL A 263 -0.88 -8.03 -10.51
CA VAL A 263 -1.29 -6.68 -10.10
C VAL A 263 -0.08 -5.75 -9.95
N GLU A 264 -0.25 -4.51 -10.41
CA GLU A 264 0.73 -3.43 -10.27
C GLU A 264 0.06 -2.20 -9.67
N LEU A 265 0.48 -1.81 -8.46
CA LEU A 265 -0.08 -0.68 -7.72
C LEU A 265 1.03 0.28 -7.32
N VAL A 266 0.85 1.56 -7.62
CA VAL A 266 1.87 2.58 -7.33
C VAL A 266 1.22 3.87 -6.82
N ASN A 267 1.71 4.40 -5.71
CA ASN A 267 1.24 5.65 -5.11
C ASN A 267 -0.25 5.60 -4.77
N GLY A 268 -0.63 4.86 -3.75
CA GLY A 268 -2.04 4.70 -3.44
C GLY A 268 -2.36 4.38 -1.99
N ILE A 269 -3.64 4.57 -1.68
CA ILE A 269 -4.25 4.18 -0.41
C ILE A 269 -5.37 3.20 -0.71
N ILE A 270 -5.37 2.07 -0.04
CA ILE A 270 -6.37 1.00 -0.21
C ILE A 270 -7.12 0.84 1.10
N GLY A 271 -8.43 0.92 1.05
CA GLY A 271 -9.33 0.72 2.19
C GLY A 271 -9.42 -0.74 2.63
N TYR A 272 -10.15 -0.98 3.70
CA TYR A 272 -10.39 -2.32 4.24
C TYR A 272 -11.27 -3.16 3.32
N GLY A 273 -11.08 -4.48 3.35
CA GLY A 273 -11.94 -5.43 2.65
C GLY A 273 -11.90 -5.35 1.12
N CYS A 274 -10.86 -4.73 0.55
CA CYS A 274 -10.74 -4.59 -0.90
C CYS A 274 -10.23 -5.86 -1.56
N HIS A 275 -10.69 -6.11 -2.80
CA HIS A 275 -10.23 -7.21 -3.64
C HIS A 275 -9.67 -6.68 -4.97
N ILE A 276 -8.38 -6.92 -5.23
CA ILE A 276 -7.69 -6.44 -6.43
C ILE A 276 -7.03 -7.63 -7.11
N PHE A 277 -7.59 -8.09 -8.24
CA PHE A 277 -7.19 -9.35 -8.87
C PHE A 277 -6.94 -9.23 -10.37
N TYR A 278 -6.23 -10.22 -10.91
CA TYR A 278 -6.12 -10.54 -12.33
C TYR A 278 -5.56 -9.41 -13.18
N GLY A 279 -4.31 -9.01 -12.90
CA GLY A 279 -3.55 -8.11 -13.73
C GLY A 279 -3.99 -6.64 -13.71
N CYS A 280 -4.74 -6.22 -12.71
CA CYS A 280 -5.14 -4.81 -12.56
C CYS A 280 -3.95 -3.89 -12.35
N LYS A 281 -4.10 -2.64 -12.80
CA LYS A 281 -3.10 -1.58 -12.62
C LYS A 281 -3.75 -0.34 -12.02
N ALA A 282 -3.13 0.18 -10.95
CA ALA A 282 -3.57 1.44 -10.37
C ALA A 282 -2.38 2.34 -10.03
N VAL A 283 -2.49 3.62 -10.37
CA VAL A 283 -1.42 4.61 -10.15
C VAL A 283 -2.02 5.93 -9.69
N ARG A 284 -1.51 6.48 -8.59
CA ARG A 284 -2.05 7.67 -7.93
C ARG A 284 -3.55 7.54 -7.72
N PHE A 285 -3.91 6.76 -6.72
CA PHE A 285 -5.29 6.37 -6.49
C PHE A 285 -5.64 6.29 -5.00
N VAL A 286 -6.94 6.40 -4.74
CA VAL A 286 -7.53 5.99 -3.46
C VAL A 286 -8.66 5.01 -3.76
N LEU A 287 -8.64 3.87 -3.09
CA LEU A 287 -9.67 2.85 -3.16
C LEU A 287 -10.40 2.78 -1.81
N GLY A 288 -11.67 3.11 -1.81
CA GLY A 288 -12.51 3.05 -0.61
C GLY A 288 -12.75 1.63 -0.11
N ASN A 289 -13.31 1.51 1.08
CA ASN A 289 -13.55 0.21 1.72
C ASN A 289 -14.46 -0.69 0.89
N ASN A 290 -14.20 -2.01 0.96
CA ASN A 290 -15.02 -3.03 0.29
C ASN A 290 -15.17 -2.82 -1.22
N SER A 291 -14.14 -2.27 -1.86
CA SER A 291 -14.14 -2.01 -3.30
C SER A 291 -13.26 -3.02 -4.05
N ASN A 292 -13.57 -3.19 -5.33
CA ASN A 292 -12.97 -4.22 -6.15
C ASN A 292 -12.38 -3.67 -7.45
N LEU A 293 -11.18 -4.15 -7.81
CA LEU A 293 -10.61 -4.01 -9.16
C LEU A 293 -10.33 -5.40 -9.71
N LYS A 294 -10.87 -5.73 -10.88
CA LYS A 294 -10.76 -7.09 -11.44
C LYS A 294 -10.48 -7.09 -12.95
N TYR A 295 -9.93 -8.17 -13.44
CA TYR A 295 -9.81 -8.50 -14.85
C TYR A 295 -9.13 -7.41 -15.69
N GLY A 296 -7.94 -6.98 -15.28
CA GLY A 296 -7.15 -6.00 -16.02
C GLY A 296 -7.66 -4.55 -15.95
N ALA A 297 -8.55 -4.23 -15.03
CA ALA A 297 -9.01 -2.86 -14.81
C ALA A 297 -7.83 -1.90 -14.58
N ARG A 298 -7.95 -0.68 -15.11
CA ARG A 298 -7.00 0.40 -14.91
C ARG A 298 -7.63 1.56 -14.15
N LEU A 299 -7.03 1.92 -13.03
CA LEU A 299 -7.48 3.03 -12.18
C LEU A 299 -6.32 4.02 -12.00
N ILE A 300 -6.38 5.17 -12.66
CA ILE A 300 -5.27 6.13 -12.68
C ILE A 300 -5.77 7.52 -12.30
N ASN A 301 -5.05 8.21 -11.41
CA ASN A 301 -5.45 9.54 -10.92
C ASN A 301 -6.92 9.59 -10.48
N SER A 302 -7.37 8.61 -9.71
CA SER A 302 -8.79 8.48 -9.40
C SER A 302 -9.03 8.11 -7.95
N PHE A 303 -10.09 8.64 -7.39
CA PHE A 303 -10.67 8.19 -6.14
C PHE A 303 -11.91 7.36 -6.43
N LEU A 304 -11.88 6.09 -6.08
CA LEU A 304 -13.03 5.19 -6.12
C LEU A 304 -13.60 5.02 -4.71
N GLY A 305 -14.83 5.47 -4.51
CA GLY A 305 -15.51 5.41 -3.21
C GLY A 305 -15.85 3.98 -2.76
N ASP A 306 -16.30 3.86 -1.52
CA ASP A 306 -16.61 2.57 -0.88
C ASP A 306 -17.63 1.74 -1.67
N ASN A 307 -17.58 0.42 -1.50
CA ASN A 307 -18.54 -0.53 -2.08
C ASN A 307 -18.68 -0.39 -3.61
N SER A 308 -17.58 -0.20 -4.30
CA SER A 308 -17.55 0.01 -5.76
C SER A 308 -16.78 -1.09 -6.47
N THR A 309 -17.15 -1.35 -7.73
CA THR A 309 -16.45 -2.35 -8.57
C THR A 309 -16.06 -1.76 -9.91
N ILE A 310 -14.78 -1.89 -10.26
CA ILE A 310 -14.26 -1.64 -11.61
C ILE A 310 -13.70 -2.94 -12.15
N SER A 311 -14.15 -3.36 -13.32
CA SER A 311 -13.69 -4.59 -13.97
C SER A 311 -13.58 -4.39 -15.47
N CYS A 312 -12.49 -4.88 -16.08
CA CYS A 312 -12.29 -4.85 -17.53
C CYS A 312 -12.26 -3.47 -18.19
N CYS A 313 -12.17 -2.38 -17.45
CA CYS A 313 -12.35 -1.02 -17.95
C CYS A 313 -11.20 -0.10 -17.58
N GLU A 314 -11.26 1.10 -18.15
CA GLU A 314 -10.32 2.18 -17.91
C GLU A 314 -11.02 3.35 -17.20
N VAL A 315 -10.46 3.75 -16.06
CA VAL A 315 -10.99 4.82 -15.20
C VAL A 315 -9.85 5.78 -14.89
N LEU A 316 -9.91 6.98 -15.49
CA LEU A 316 -8.83 7.97 -15.43
C LEU A 316 -9.34 9.32 -14.94
N ASN A 317 -8.62 9.95 -14.03
CA ASN A 317 -8.90 11.30 -13.55
C ASN A 317 -10.34 11.49 -13.03
N ASN A 318 -10.76 10.62 -12.13
CA ASN A 318 -12.14 10.66 -11.62
C ASN A 318 -12.22 10.83 -10.11
N LEU A 319 -13.31 11.45 -9.68
CA LEU A 319 -13.83 11.36 -8.33
C LEU A 319 -15.16 10.60 -8.37
N ILE A 320 -15.18 9.40 -7.84
CA ILE A 320 -16.34 8.51 -7.86
C ILE A 320 -16.80 8.25 -6.43
N PHE A 321 -18.03 8.67 -6.13
CA PHE A 321 -18.67 8.48 -4.84
C PHE A 321 -19.11 7.01 -4.65
N PRO A 322 -19.41 6.57 -3.42
CA PRO A 322 -19.67 5.16 -3.12
C PRO A 322 -20.74 4.48 -3.95
N ALA A 323 -20.63 3.15 -4.06
CA ALA A 323 -21.55 2.27 -4.76
C ALA A 323 -21.60 2.51 -6.29
N HIS A 324 -20.44 2.52 -6.92
CA HIS A 324 -20.29 2.56 -8.37
C HIS A 324 -20.02 1.16 -8.93
N GLU A 325 -20.75 0.79 -9.97
CA GLU A 325 -20.57 -0.46 -10.70
C GLU A 325 -20.17 -0.21 -12.16
N GLN A 326 -19.00 -0.71 -12.56
CA GLN A 326 -18.49 -0.64 -13.94
C GLN A 326 -17.71 -1.90 -14.22
N HIS A 327 -18.39 -2.94 -14.72
CA HIS A 327 -17.81 -4.29 -14.79
C HIS A 327 -17.95 -4.96 -16.17
N HIS A 328 -18.24 -4.20 -17.21
CA HIS A 328 -18.31 -4.70 -18.58
C HIS A 328 -17.25 -4.11 -19.49
N ASN A 329 -16.85 -4.89 -20.49
CA ASN A 329 -15.84 -4.50 -21.47
C ASN A 329 -16.21 -3.25 -22.28
N ASN A 330 -15.17 -2.61 -22.83
CA ASN A 330 -15.30 -1.45 -23.75
C ASN A 330 -15.99 -0.24 -23.13
N SER A 331 -16.03 -0.15 -21.82
CA SER A 331 -16.44 1.09 -21.13
C SER A 331 -15.20 1.86 -20.66
N PHE A 332 -15.32 3.18 -20.62
CA PHE A 332 -14.34 4.01 -19.92
C PHE A 332 -15.00 5.22 -19.27
N LEU A 333 -14.38 5.71 -18.22
CA LEU A 333 -14.81 6.89 -17.49
C LEU A 333 -13.60 7.80 -17.27
N ILE A 334 -13.65 9.01 -17.80
CA ILE A 334 -12.52 9.93 -17.78
C ILE A 334 -13.00 11.33 -17.37
N ALA A 335 -12.22 12.00 -16.52
CA ALA A 335 -12.41 13.38 -16.11
C ALA A 335 -13.83 13.68 -15.61
N ALA A 336 -14.29 12.90 -14.67
CA ALA A 336 -15.65 13.01 -14.15
C ALA A 336 -15.70 13.09 -12.63
N VAL A 337 -16.72 13.76 -12.13
CA VAL A 337 -17.26 13.53 -10.80
C VAL A 337 -18.57 12.77 -10.93
N VAL A 338 -18.64 11.60 -10.31
CA VAL A 338 -19.80 10.72 -10.33
C VAL A 338 -20.30 10.52 -8.92
N MET A 339 -21.51 10.96 -8.65
CA MET A 339 -22.12 10.81 -7.34
C MET A 339 -22.55 9.36 -7.10
N GLY A 340 -22.90 9.03 -5.87
CA GLY A 340 -23.15 7.66 -5.45
C GLY A 340 -24.24 6.89 -6.19
N GLN A 341 -24.19 5.56 -6.07
CA GLN A 341 -25.16 4.62 -6.64
C GLN A 341 -25.25 4.70 -8.17
N SER A 342 -24.12 4.79 -8.83
CA SER A 342 -23.99 4.86 -10.29
C SER A 342 -23.64 3.49 -10.90
N ASN A 343 -23.98 3.31 -12.16
CA ASN A 343 -23.65 2.10 -12.91
C ASN A 343 -23.36 2.46 -14.37
N MET A 344 -22.41 1.77 -14.99
CA MET A 344 -22.09 1.97 -16.40
C MET A 344 -22.22 0.68 -17.20
N ALA A 345 -23.00 0.73 -18.27
CA ALA A 345 -23.19 -0.42 -19.15
C ALA A 345 -21.98 -0.68 -20.09
N ALA A 346 -21.97 -1.83 -20.74
CA ALA A 346 -20.97 -2.18 -21.72
C ALA A 346 -20.89 -1.14 -22.85
N GLY A 347 -19.68 -0.79 -23.27
CA GLY A 347 -19.44 0.18 -24.33
C GLY A 347 -19.78 1.63 -23.99
N ALA A 348 -20.22 1.93 -22.77
CA ALA A 348 -20.43 3.31 -22.36
C ALA A 348 -19.10 4.05 -22.23
N THR A 349 -18.96 5.15 -22.97
CA THR A 349 -17.73 5.96 -23.02
C THR A 349 -18.04 7.36 -22.54
N VAL A 350 -17.58 7.68 -21.33
CA VAL A 350 -17.92 8.91 -20.62
C VAL A 350 -16.70 9.76 -20.39
N GLY A 351 -16.79 11.02 -20.76
CA GLY A 351 -15.76 12.03 -20.52
C GLY A 351 -14.69 12.13 -21.59
N SER A 352 -14.83 11.47 -22.72
CA SER A 352 -13.86 11.58 -23.82
C SER A 352 -13.89 12.98 -24.46
N ASN A 353 -12.72 13.58 -24.59
CA ASN A 353 -12.53 14.84 -25.33
C ASN A 353 -11.39 14.69 -26.31
N HIS A 354 -11.66 14.07 -27.46
CA HIS A 354 -10.65 13.86 -28.49
C HIS A 354 -10.25 15.15 -29.25
N ASN A 355 -10.96 16.26 -29.06
CA ASN A 355 -10.83 17.42 -29.91
C ASN A 355 -10.23 18.67 -29.24
N SER A 356 -10.04 18.69 -27.93
CA SER A 356 -9.45 19.86 -27.25
C SER A 356 -8.87 19.46 -25.89
N ARG A 357 -7.59 19.70 -25.73
CA ARG A 357 -6.87 19.54 -24.44
C ARG A 357 -6.84 20.84 -23.63
N ALA A 358 -7.44 21.89 -24.13
CA ALA A 358 -7.28 23.24 -23.56
C ALA A 358 -8.37 23.60 -22.55
N ASN A 359 -9.37 22.78 -22.35
CA ASN A 359 -10.53 23.13 -21.58
C ASN A 359 -10.58 22.40 -20.25
N ASP A 360 -10.88 23.14 -19.23
CA ASP A 360 -11.24 22.69 -17.90
C ASP A 360 -12.66 22.09 -17.91
N ASN A 361 -12.82 21.10 -18.76
CA ASN A 361 -14.11 20.46 -19.01
C ASN A 361 -14.17 19.11 -18.32
N GLU A 362 -15.32 18.86 -17.71
CA GLU A 362 -15.58 17.64 -16.95
C GLU A 362 -17.00 17.17 -17.15
N VAL A 363 -17.24 15.91 -16.82
CA VAL A 363 -18.58 15.38 -16.63
C VAL A 363 -18.94 15.46 -15.16
N GLN A 364 -20.08 16.05 -14.85
CA GLN A 364 -20.67 16.09 -13.50
C GLN A 364 -21.95 15.28 -13.51
N ALA A 365 -21.92 14.11 -12.90
CA ALA A 365 -23.06 13.19 -12.86
C ALA A 365 -23.67 13.11 -11.46
N GLY A 366 -24.95 13.33 -11.37
CA GLY A 366 -25.71 13.21 -10.13
C GLY A 366 -25.82 11.76 -9.65
N ARG A 367 -26.42 11.57 -8.46
CA ARG A 367 -26.66 10.24 -7.88
C ARG A 367 -27.51 9.38 -8.82
N GLY A 368 -27.18 8.10 -8.91
CA GLY A 368 -27.96 7.16 -9.75
C GLY A 368 -27.70 7.33 -11.25
N PHE A 369 -26.57 7.92 -11.63
CA PHE A 369 -26.16 8.05 -13.02
C PHE A 369 -25.93 6.67 -13.66
N TRP A 370 -26.63 6.43 -14.77
CA TRP A 370 -26.56 5.15 -15.45
C TRP A 370 -26.58 5.28 -16.98
N PRO A 371 -25.44 5.56 -17.61
CA PRO A 371 -25.33 5.53 -19.07
C PRO A 371 -25.52 4.09 -19.59
N GLY A 372 -26.50 3.94 -20.50
CA GLY A 372 -26.85 2.65 -21.10
C GLY A 372 -25.82 2.15 -22.09
N LEU A 373 -26.14 1.02 -22.76
CA LEU A 373 -25.24 0.35 -23.71
C LEU A 373 -24.76 1.32 -24.81
N CYS A 374 -23.45 1.33 -25.03
CA CYS A 374 -22.80 2.11 -26.09
C CYS A 374 -23.08 3.62 -26.04
N THR A 375 -23.47 4.15 -24.92
CA THR A 375 -23.69 5.59 -24.74
C THR A 375 -22.36 6.33 -24.83
N SER A 376 -22.29 7.42 -25.60
CA SER A 376 -21.12 8.29 -25.69
C SER A 376 -21.43 9.66 -25.12
N ILE A 377 -20.72 10.05 -24.08
CA ILE A 377 -20.88 11.33 -23.38
C ILE A 377 -19.56 12.07 -23.42
N LYS A 378 -19.58 13.30 -23.91
CA LYS A 378 -18.39 14.17 -23.97
C LYS A 378 -18.44 15.24 -22.88
N HIS A 379 -17.27 15.87 -22.65
CA HIS A 379 -17.18 17.11 -21.91
C HIS A 379 -17.93 18.23 -22.63
N SER A 380 -18.50 19.22 -22.06
CA SER A 380 -18.87 19.39 -20.66
C SER A 380 -20.30 18.95 -20.49
N SER A 381 -20.54 17.94 -19.74
CA SER A 381 -21.91 17.45 -19.52
C SER A 381 -22.26 17.48 -18.05
N ARG A 382 -23.49 17.83 -17.76
CA ARG A 382 -24.03 17.82 -16.38
C ARG A 382 -25.33 17.05 -16.37
N PHE A 383 -25.42 16.09 -15.47
CA PHE A 383 -26.59 15.23 -15.32
C PHE A 383 -27.20 15.42 -13.93
N ALA A 384 -28.52 15.51 -13.89
CA ALA A 384 -29.26 15.44 -12.64
C ALA A 384 -29.17 14.03 -12.03
N SER A 385 -29.74 13.86 -10.84
CA SER A 385 -29.85 12.55 -10.22
C SER A 385 -30.83 11.65 -11.01
N PHE A 386 -30.48 10.34 -11.04
CA PHE A 386 -31.28 9.28 -11.68
C PHE A 386 -31.47 9.44 -13.20
N VAL A 387 -30.41 9.80 -13.88
CA VAL A 387 -30.33 9.88 -15.33
C VAL A 387 -29.52 8.74 -15.93
#